data_7eb7965cc826c80cb15bab5440894747
#
_entry.id   7eb7965cc826c80cb15bab5440894747
#
_cell.length_a   1.000
_cell.length_b   1.000
_cell.length_c   1.000
_cell.angle_alpha   90.00
_cell.angle_beta   90.00
_cell.angle_gamma   90.00
#
_symmetry.space_group_name_H-M   'P 1'
#
loop_
_entity.id
_entity.type
_entity.pdbx_description
1 polymer ?
#
loop_
_entity_poly.entity_id
_entity_poly.type
_entity_poly.pdbx_seq_one_letter_code
_entity_poly.pdbx_strand_id
1 'polypeptide(L)'
;MDRFSFGKFMKGLLHLHYDVQTTGEELLHDGAVHLVMPNHTAYIDPLILFAEVWSVPIRPLADELFMRHWLYGRVLRMADAIEVPDLNKSQMSREEGAQTAGNLSRAAISSLKEGKEICFYPSGHVKTVDREIIGNRRMAYEVCRDLPNGVRVILCRMRGLETSRWSKLKPKQFKWRRTVTLTFEDHTDDVRQWAQTMDKRTFNQQLENWYNNEQ
;
A
#
# COMPACT_ATOMS: atom_id res chain seq x y z
N MET A 1 -3.83 -22.69 -10.24
CA MET A 1 -4.54 -22.18 -9.02
C MET A 1 -4.90 -20.76 -9.33
N ASP A 2 -6.18 -20.44 -9.27
CA ASP A 2 -6.68 -19.08 -9.49
C ASP A 2 -6.35 -18.17 -8.30
N ARG A 3 -6.55 -16.84 -8.48
CA ARG A 3 -6.26 -15.82 -7.46
C ARG A 3 -6.97 -16.12 -6.13
N PHE A 4 -8.23 -16.55 -6.22
CA PHE A 4 -9.07 -16.78 -5.06
C PHE A 4 -8.56 -17.94 -4.20
N SER A 5 -8.32 -19.10 -4.82
CA SER A 5 -7.77 -20.29 -4.15
C SER A 5 -6.39 -20.01 -3.57
N PHE A 6 -5.56 -19.25 -4.29
CA PHE A 6 -4.22 -18.90 -3.82
C PHE A 6 -4.26 -17.94 -2.61
N GLY A 7 -5.09 -16.91 -2.64
CA GLY A 7 -5.23 -15.97 -1.54
C GLY A 7 -5.70 -16.67 -0.26
N LYS A 8 -6.72 -17.54 -0.37
CA LYS A 8 -7.20 -18.36 0.75
C LYS A 8 -6.11 -19.27 1.32
N PHE A 9 -5.33 -19.91 0.46
CA PHE A 9 -4.20 -20.73 0.88
C PHE A 9 -3.13 -19.91 1.60
N MET A 10 -2.76 -18.74 1.05
CA MET A 10 -1.79 -17.83 1.66
C MET A 10 -2.27 -17.30 3.01
N LYS A 11 -3.56 -16.95 3.13
CA LYS A 11 -4.17 -16.56 4.41
C LYS A 11 -3.99 -17.66 5.45
N GLY A 12 -4.36 -18.90 5.13
CA GLY A 12 -4.17 -20.04 6.03
C GLY A 12 -2.71 -20.23 6.45
N LEU A 13 -1.76 -20.14 5.52
CA LEU A 13 -0.33 -20.28 5.80
C LEU A 13 0.21 -19.15 6.71
N LEU A 14 -0.17 -17.90 6.44
CA LEU A 14 0.26 -16.76 7.23
C LEU A 14 -0.32 -16.79 8.65
N HIS A 15 -1.57 -17.21 8.81
CA HIS A 15 -2.22 -17.35 10.12
C HIS A 15 -1.59 -18.42 11.03
N LEU A 16 -0.73 -19.29 10.50
CA LEU A 16 0.10 -20.18 11.34
C LEU A 16 1.16 -19.41 12.14
N HIS A 17 1.66 -18.29 11.58
CA HIS A 17 2.75 -17.48 12.17
C HIS A 17 2.30 -16.12 12.68
N TYR A 18 1.17 -15.63 12.18
CA TYR A 18 0.62 -14.31 12.50
C TYR A 18 -0.81 -14.46 13.02
N ASP A 19 -1.10 -13.74 14.07
CA ASP A 19 -2.47 -13.53 14.56
C ASP A 19 -2.97 -12.22 13.93
N VAL A 20 -3.55 -12.32 12.73
CA VAL A 20 -3.98 -11.15 11.96
C VAL A 20 -5.39 -10.78 12.36
N GLN A 21 -5.55 -9.53 12.77
CA GLN A 21 -6.82 -8.93 13.15
C GLN A 21 -7.14 -7.80 12.18
N THR A 22 -8.28 -7.88 11.52
CA THR A 22 -8.76 -6.88 10.56
C THR A 22 -9.96 -6.15 11.11
N THR A 23 -10.04 -4.85 10.83
CA THR A 23 -11.19 -4.00 11.16
C THR A 23 -11.47 -3.10 9.97
N GLY A 24 -12.74 -2.93 9.60
CA GLY A 24 -13.16 -2.07 8.49
C GLY A 24 -12.94 -2.67 7.11
N GLU A 25 -12.58 -3.96 6.99
CA GLU A 25 -12.39 -4.61 5.68
C GLU A 25 -13.66 -4.66 4.83
N GLU A 26 -14.84 -4.61 5.47
CA GLU A 26 -16.13 -4.53 4.81
C GLU A 26 -16.28 -3.30 3.91
N LEU A 27 -15.53 -2.22 4.17
CA LEU A 27 -15.48 -1.03 3.33
C LEU A 27 -15.01 -1.31 1.90
N LEU A 28 -14.25 -2.40 1.71
CA LEU A 28 -13.76 -2.82 0.40
C LEU A 28 -14.77 -3.67 -0.39
N HIS A 29 -15.97 -3.92 0.17
CA HIS A 29 -17.01 -4.77 -0.42
C HIS A 29 -18.31 -4.01 -0.73
N ASP A 30 -18.29 -2.70 -0.76
CA ASP A 30 -19.46 -1.84 -0.98
C ASP A 30 -19.82 -1.64 -2.48
N GLY A 31 -19.03 -2.20 -3.38
CA GLY A 31 -19.22 -2.11 -4.83
C GLY A 31 -18.67 -0.84 -5.47
N ALA A 32 -18.02 0.05 -4.70
CA ALA A 32 -17.28 1.18 -5.25
C ALA A 32 -15.91 0.74 -5.78
N VAL A 33 -15.22 1.64 -6.47
CA VAL A 33 -13.81 1.48 -6.83
C VAL A 33 -12.95 2.09 -5.73
N HIS A 34 -11.94 1.35 -5.26
CA HIS A 34 -11.13 1.79 -4.12
C HIS A 34 -9.69 2.12 -4.51
N LEU A 35 -9.21 3.20 -3.93
CA LEU A 35 -7.80 3.49 -3.77
C LEU A 35 -7.39 3.14 -2.35
N VAL A 36 -6.61 2.06 -2.18
CA VAL A 36 -6.14 1.61 -0.86
C VAL A 36 -4.73 2.10 -0.63
N MET A 37 -4.50 2.82 0.46
CA MET A 37 -3.19 3.37 0.82
C MET A 37 -2.76 2.88 2.21
N PRO A 38 -1.96 1.80 2.30
CA PRO A 38 -1.41 1.34 3.57
C PRO A 38 -0.09 2.05 3.93
N ASN A 39 0.25 2.09 5.24
CA ASN A 39 1.62 2.38 5.68
C ASN A 39 2.51 1.16 5.48
N HIS A 40 3.85 1.34 5.49
CA HIS A 40 4.80 0.27 5.17
C HIS A 40 5.75 -0.06 6.33
N THR A 41 5.42 -1.07 7.13
CA THR A 41 6.15 -1.44 8.35
C THR A 41 7.22 -2.50 8.13
N ALA A 42 6.98 -3.43 7.19
CA ALA A 42 7.86 -4.57 6.93
C ALA A 42 7.72 -5.10 5.49
N TYR A 43 8.74 -5.78 4.99
CA TYR A 43 8.70 -6.39 3.64
C TYR A 43 7.60 -7.43 3.44
N ILE A 44 7.02 -7.98 4.52
CA ILE A 44 5.94 -8.96 4.46
C ILE A 44 4.54 -8.32 4.38
N ASP A 45 4.42 -7.00 4.62
CA ASP A 45 3.13 -6.29 4.61
C ASP A 45 2.27 -6.59 3.37
N PRO A 46 2.83 -6.54 2.13
CA PRO A 46 2.03 -6.77 0.94
C PRO A 46 1.43 -8.18 0.88
N LEU A 47 2.14 -9.18 1.40
CA LEU A 47 1.63 -10.55 1.43
C LEU A 47 0.51 -10.72 2.45
N ILE A 48 0.64 -10.09 3.63
CA ILE A 48 -0.39 -10.13 4.67
C ILE A 48 -1.62 -9.37 4.18
N LEU A 49 -1.47 -8.15 3.70
CA LEU A 49 -2.57 -7.36 3.15
C LEU A 49 -3.29 -8.12 2.03
N PHE A 50 -2.56 -8.62 1.03
CA PHE A 50 -3.13 -9.39 -0.06
C PHE A 50 -3.89 -10.64 0.43
N ALA A 51 -3.34 -11.34 1.43
CA ALA A 51 -3.97 -12.53 1.99
C ALA A 51 -5.24 -12.21 2.77
N GLU A 52 -5.35 -11.04 3.38
CA GLU A 52 -6.57 -10.63 4.08
C GLU A 52 -7.66 -10.15 3.11
N VAL A 53 -7.28 -9.37 2.10
CA VAL A 53 -8.23 -8.79 1.13
C VAL A 53 -8.27 -9.53 -0.22
N TRP A 54 -7.93 -10.83 -0.24
CA TRP A 54 -7.80 -11.62 -1.48
C TRP A 54 -9.07 -11.68 -2.34
N SER A 55 -10.24 -11.51 -1.73
CA SER A 55 -11.54 -11.48 -2.39
C SER A 55 -11.77 -10.20 -3.21
N VAL A 56 -11.03 -9.14 -2.91
CA VAL A 56 -11.12 -7.85 -3.61
C VAL A 56 -10.07 -7.80 -4.72
N PRO A 57 -10.40 -7.42 -5.97
CA PRO A 57 -9.46 -7.45 -7.10
C PRO A 57 -8.48 -6.28 -7.10
N ILE A 58 -7.89 -5.97 -5.96
CA ILE A 58 -6.93 -4.87 -5.80
C ILE A 58 -5.66 -5.16 -6.58
N ARG A 59 -5.21 -4.17 -7.35
CA ARG A 59 -3.96 -4.16 -8.13
C ARG A 59 -2.89 -3.37 -7.36
N PRO A 60 -1.86 -4.03 -6.82
CA PRO A 60 -0.78 -3.32 -6.16
C PRO A 60 0.18 -2.66 -7.17
N LEU A 61 0.76 -1.54 -6.79
CA LEU A 61 1.98 -1.06 -7.41
C LEU A 61 3.17 -1.75 -6.76
N ALA A 62 4.01 -2.38 -7.56
CA ALA A 62 5.11 -3.21 -7.08
C ALA A 62 6.42 -2.92 -7.80
N ASP A 63 7.50 -2.86 -7.03
CA ASP A 63 8.86 -2.68 -7.54
C ASP A 63 9.27 -3.83 -8.47
N GLU A 64 9.95 -3.49 -9.56
CA GLU A 64 10.51 -4.39 -10.57
C GLU A 64 11.31 -5.56 -9.94
N LEU A 65 12.06 -5.29 -8.86
CA LEU A 65 12.84 -6.33 -8.18
C LEU A 65 11.95 -7.41 -7.55
N PHE A 66 10.82 -7.01 -6.95
CA PHE A 66 9.85 -7.95 -6.39
C PHE A 66 9.08 -8.69 -7.48
N MET A 67 8.82 -8.06 -8.64
CA MET A 67 8.19 -8.71 -9.79
C MET A 67 9.06 -9.83 -10.37
N ARG A 68 10.40 -9.71 -10.27
CA ARG A 68 11.36 -10.74 -10.70
C ARG A 68 11.58 -11.86 -9.70
N HIS A 69 11.20 -11.67 -8.44
CA HIS A 69 11.36 -12.69 -7.41
C HIS A 69 10.40 -13.87 -7.66
N TRP A 70 10.91 -15.11 -7.58
CA TRP A 70 10.16 -16.31 -7.96
C TRP A 70 8.81 -16.48 -7.23
N LEU A 71 8.75 -16.20 -5.94
CA LEU A 71 7.53 -16.30 -5.13
C LEU A 71 6.70 -15.01 -5.20
N TYR A 72 7.29 -13.86 -4.85
CA TYR A 72 6.59 -12.58 -4.85
C TYR A 72 6.08 -12.21 -6.24
N GLY A 73 6.89 -12.42 -7.30
CA GLY A 73 6.49 -12.13 -8.66
C GLY A 73 5.28 -12.96 -9.14
N ARG A 74 5.11 -14.20 -8.65
CA ARG A 74 3.89 -14.98 -8.95
C ARG A 74 2.66 -14.35 -8.29
N VAL A 75 2.76 -13.99 -7.02
CA VAL A 75 1.67 -13.32 -6.27
C VAL A 75 1.29 -12.00 -6.94
N LEU A 76 2.29 -11.18 -7.25
CA LEU A 76 2.08 -9.87 -7.88
C LEU A 76 1.46 -9.98 -9.27
N ARG A 77 1.89 -10.92 -10.10
CA ARG A 77 1.26 -11.19 -11.41
C ARG A 77 -0.18 -11.69 -11.27
N MET A 78 -0.47 -12.51 -10.26
CA MET A 78 -1.85 -12.95 -9.98
C MET A 78 -2.74 -11.80 -9.49
N ALA A 79 -2.14 -10.81 -8.82
CA ALA A 79 -2.83 -9.58 -8.41
C ALA A 79 -2.91 -8.53 -9.52
N ASP A 80 -2.45 -8.84 -10.76
CA ASP A 80 -2.40 -7.89 -11.88
C ASP A 80 -1.65 -6.60 -11.51
N ALA A 81 -0.51 -6.77 -10.80
CA ALA A 81 0.28 -5.66 -10.27
C ALA A 81 0.79 -4.74 -11.38
N ILE A 82 0.79 -3.44 -11.11
CA ILE A 82 1.44 -2.44 -11.96
C ILE A 82 2.91 -2.39 -11.57
N GLU A 83 3.79 -2.69 -12.53
CA GLU A 83 5.24 -2.67 -12.31
C GLU A 83 5.75 -1.25 -12.18
N VAL A 84 6.49 -1.01 -11.10
CA VAL A 84 7.18 0.25 -10.81
C VAL A 84 8.67 0.07 -11.08
N PRO A 85 9.28 0.80 -12.00
CA PRO A 85 10.72 0.79 -12.19
C PRO A 85 11.45 1.18 -10.90
N ASP A 86 12.59 0.56 -10.62
CA ASP A 86 13.40 0.91 -9.45
C ASP A 86 13.94 2.35 -9.58
N LEU A 87 13.30 3.28 -8.91
CA LEU A 87 13.65 4.70 -8.88
C LEU A 87 14.97 4.99 -8.12
N ASN A 88 15.52 3.98 -7.41
CA ASN A 88 16.77 4.10 -6.67
C ASN A 88 17.98 3.62 -7.47
N LYS A 89 17.81 3.21 -8.73
CA LYS A 89 18.96 2.90 -9.60
C LYS A 89 19.86 4.12 -9.68
N SER A 90 21.12 3.94 -9.29
CA SER A 90 22.16 4.98 -9.23
C SER A 90 22.46 5.69 -10.56
N GLN A 91 21.79 5.29 -11.64
CA GLN A 91 21.94 5.82 -12.99
C GLN A 91 20.76 6.70 -13.45
N MET A 92 19.69 6.81 -12.63
CA MET A 92 18.52 7.59 -13.00
C MET A 92 18.70 9.05 -12.60
N SER A 93 18.61 9.98 -13.55
CA SER A 93 18.62 11.41 -13.25
C SER A 93 17.38 11.81 -12.44
N ARG A 94 17.47 12.97 -11.76
CA ARG A 94 16.33 13.52 -11.01
C ARG A 94 15.10 13.78 -11.90
N GLU A 95 15.34 14.15 -13.15
CA GLU A 95 14.30 14.42 -14.14
C GLU A 95 13.63 13.12 -14.60
N GLU A 96 14.39 12.08 -14.90
CA GLU A 96 13.87 10.76 -15.27
C GLU A 96 13.06 10.16 -14.11
N GLY A 97 13.53 10.28 -12.88
CA GLY A 97 12.78 9.84 -11.69
C GLY A 97 11.46 10.59 -11.52
N ALA A 98 11.44 11.90 -11.77
CA ALA A 98 10.23 12.71 -11.70
C ALA A 98 9.23 12.34 -12.83
N GLN A 99 9.72 12.09 -14.04
CA GLN A 99 8.91 11.67 -15.18
C GLN A 99 8.32 10.28 -14.94
N THR A 100 9.10 9.34 -14.43
CA THR A 100 8.65 7.98 -14.09
C THR A 100 7.56 8.01 -13.03
N ALA A 101 7.75 8.78 -11.95
CA ALA A 101 6.73 8.96 -10.93
C ALA A 101 5.42 9.54 -11.49
N GLY A 102 5.51 10.54 -12.38
CA GLY A 102 4.33 11.11 -13.06
C GLY A 102 3.63 10.09 -13.98
N ASN A 103 4.38 9.21 -14.66
CA ASN A 103 3.81 8.14 -15.47
C ASN A 103 3.04 7.14 -14.61
N LEU A 104 3.58 6.78 -13.45
CA LEU A 104 2.93 5.88 -12.50
C LEU A 104 1.65 6.48 -11.92
N SER A 105 1.66 7.76 -11.56
CA SER A 105 0.47 8.47 -11.09
C SER A 105 -0.63 8.43 -12.17
N ARG A 106 -0.29 8.69 -13.43
CA ARG A 106 -1.24 8.62 -14.56
C ARG A 106 -1.76 7.20 -14.79
N ALA A 107 -0.91 6.18 -14.70
CA ALA A 107 -1.31 4.78 -14.85
C ALA A 107 -2.28 4.35 -13.74
N ALA A 108 -2.04 4.77 -12.49
CA ALA A 108 -2.96 4.53 -11.38
C ALA A 108 -4.31 5.22 -11.60
N ILE A 109 -4.32 6.49 -11.99
CA ILE A 109 -5.54 7.25 -12.28
C ILE A 109 -6.31 6.62 -13.44
N SER A 110 -5.63 6.18 -14.52
CA SER A 110 -6.28 5.50 -15.64
C SER A 110 -6.94 4.20 -15.20
N SER A 111 -6.26 3.40 -14.38
CA SER A 111 -6.81 2.16 -13.83
C SER A 111 -8.05 2.42 -12.96
N LEU A 112 -8.02 3.44 -12.11
CA LEU A 112 -9.19 3.83 -11.30
C LEU A 112 -10.38 4.28 -12.17
N LYS A 113 -10.12 5.02 -13.27
CA LYS A 113 -11.15 5.41 -14.25
C LYS A 113 -11.77 4.20 -14.98
N GLU A 114 -10.98 3.14 -15.15
CA GLU A 114 -11.44 1.88 -15.76
C GLU A 114 -12.19 0.98 -14.75
N GLY A 115 -12.44 1.47 -13.53
CA GLY A 115 -13.09 0.69 -12.48
C GLY A 115 -12.20 -0.36 -11.82
N LYS A 116 -10.87 -0.23 -11.93
CA LYS A 116 -9.91 -1.14 -11.31
C LYS A 116 -9.42 -0.59 -10.00
N GLU A 117 -9.43 -1.40 -8.98
CA GLU A 117 -8.97 -1.03 -7.65
C GLU A 117 -7.45 -0.99 -7.58
N ILE A 118 -6.90 0.01 -6.90
CA ILE A 118 -5.46 0.26 -6.81
C ILE A 118 -5.01 0.26 -5.36
N CYS A 119 -3.84 -0.35 -5.11
CA CYS A 119 -3.15 -0.25 -3.83
C CYS A 119 -1.71 0.21 -4.03
N PHE A 120 -1.28 1.19 -3.27
CA PHE A 120 0.13 1.56 -3.17
C PHE A 120 0.48 2.14 -1.80
N TYR A 121 1.74 2.01 -1.42
CA TYR A 121 2.30 2.54 -0.18
C TYR A 121 2.76 3.98 -0.40
N PRO A 122 2.18 5.01 0.26
CA PRO A 122 2.51 6.42 0.00
C PRO A 122 3.98 6.77 0.22
N SER A 123 4.63 6.17 1.20
CA SER A 123 6.06 6.34 1.46
C SER A 123 6.96 5.69 0.40
N GLY A 124 6.46 4.69 -0.33
CA GLY A 124 7.19 3.94 -1.35
C GLY A 124 8.38 3.12 -0.81
N HIS A 125 8.49 2.93 0.49
CA HIS A 125 9.54 2.12 1.11
C HIS A 125 9.15 1.68 2.51
N VAL A 126 9.73 0.56 2.97
CA VAL A 126 9.60 0.11 4.36
C VAL A 126 10.21 1.13 5.30
N LYS A 127 9.48 1.53 6.34
CA LYS A 127 9.93 2.52 7.32
C LYS A 127 11.28 2.14 7.97
N THR A 128 12.12 3.13 8.16
CA THR A 128 13.47 2.99 8.76
C THR A 128 13.56 3.60 10.15
N VAL A 129 12.53 4.34 10.56
CA VAL A 129 12.34 4.94 11.88
C VAL A 129 10.96 4.56 12.41
N ASP A 130 10.72 4.71 13.69
CA ASP A 130 9.45 4.28 14.33
C ASP A 130 8.27 5.20 14.04
N ARG A 131 8.21 5.70 12.83
CA ARG A 131 7.08 6.44 12.29
C ARG A 131 7.04 6.32 10.77
N GLU A 132 5.86 6.46 10.19
CA GLU A 132 5.70 6.57 8.74
C GLU A 132 6.17 7.95 8.29
N ILE A 133 6.99 8.00 7.24
CA ILE A 133 7.47 9.23 6.63
C ILE A 133 7.27 9.14 5.12
N ILE A 134 6.41 10.00 4.60
CA ILE A 134 6.15 10.15 3.16
C ILE A 134 7.06 11.22 2.58
N GLY A 135 7.29 12.28 3.35
CA GLY A 135 8.20 13.37 3.00
C GLY A 135 7.78 14.10 1.73
N ASN A 136 8.69 14.20 0.77
CA ASN A 136 8.44 14.94 -0.48
C ASN A 136 8.00 14.03 -1.65
N ARG A 137 7.46 12.84 -1.39
CA ARG A 137 6.93 11.93 -2.42
C ARG A 137 5.76 12.58 -3.14
N ARG A 138 5.61 12.26 -4.44
CA ARG A 138 4.62 12.95 -5.30
C ARG A 138 3.36 12.13 -5.52
N MET A 139 3.50 10.82 -5.55
CA MET A 139 2.49 9.92 -6.09
C MET A 139 1.15 10.02 -5.35
N ALA A 140 1.14 9.95 -4.02
CA ALA A 140 -0.10 10.02 -3.25
C ALA A 140 -0.86 11.34 -3.51
N TYR A 141 -0.13 12.47 -3.48
CA TYR A 141 -0.71 13.78 -3.76
C TYR A 141 -1.27 13.88 -5.19
N GLU A 142 -0.50 13.44 -6.21
CA GLU A 142 -0.91 13.53 -7.62
C GLU A 142 -2.14 12.66 -7.92
N VAL A 143 -2.16 11.42 -7.40
CA VAL A 143 -3.30 10.51 -7.58
C VAL A 143 -4.55 11.05 -6.88
N CYS A 144 -4.41 11.54 -5.64
CA CYS A 144 -5.55 12.07 -4.88
C CYS A 144 -6.08 13.40 -5.42
N ARG A 145 -5.20 14.26 -5.96
CA ARG A 145 -5.61 15.52 -6.61
C ARG A 145 -6.46 15.27 -7.86
N ASP A 146 -6.08 14.29 -8.67
CA ASP A 146 -6.74 13.95 -9.91
C ASP A 146 -7.66 12.72 -9.77
N LEU A 147 -8.11 12.43 -8.53
CA LEU A 147 -8.91 11.27 -8.19
C LEU A 147 -10.27 11.29 -8.91
N PRO A 148 -10.64 10.22 -9.67
CA PRO A 148 -11.93 10.17 -10.37
C PRO A 148 -13.12 10.25 -9.41
N ASN A 149 -14.23 10.81 -9.89
CA ASN A 149 -15.49 10.81 -9.13
C ASN A 149 -15.95 9.36 -8.87
N GLY A 150 -16.51 9.11 -7.68
CA GLY A 150 -16.99 7.80 -7.28
C GLY A 150 -15.92 6.83 -6.77
N VAL A 151 -14.62 7.18 -6.88
CA VAL A 151 -13.55 6.40 -6.25
C VAL A 151 -13.47 6.72 -4.76
N ARG A 152 -13.46 5.70 -3.93
CA ARG A 152 -13.25 5.84 -2.48
C ARG A 152 -11.78 5.70 -2.10
N VAL A 153 -11.35 6.44 -1.11
CA VAL A 153 -9.99 6.37 -0.57
C VAL A 153 -10.02 5.69 0.78
N ILE A 154 -9.46 4.49 0.83
CA ILE A 154 -9.37 3.70 2.05
C ILE A 154 -7.93 3.75 2.56
N LEU A 155 -7.72 4.41 3.68
CA LEU A 155 -6.45 4.36 4.38
C LEU A 155 -6.37 3.07 5.19
N CYS A 156 -5.23 2.39 5.15
CA CYS A 156 -5.02 1.16 5.90
C CYS A 156 -3.83 1.32 6.85
N ARG A 157 -4.09 1.16 8.15
CA ARG A 157 -3.03 1.20 9.16
C ARG A 157 -2.62 -0.22 9.54
N MET A 158 -1.37 -0.57 9.23
CA MET A 158 -0.77 -1.85 9.58
C MET A 158 0.17 -1.68 10.77
N ARG A 159 0.02 -2.50 11.81
CA ARG A 159 0.86 -2.49 13.03
C ARG A 159 1.24 -3.91 13.46
N GLY A 160 2.24 -4.01 14.33
CA GLY A 160 2.69 -5.27 14.92
C GLY A 160 3.89 -5.91 14.22
N LEU A 161 4.32 -5.40 13.06
CA LEU A 161 5.46 -5.91 12.31
C LEU A 161 6.76 -5.11 12.50
N GLU A 162 6.74 -4.04 13.28
CA GLU A 162 7.84 -3.10 13.48
C GLU A 162 9.12 -3.77 13.98
N THR A 163 8.99 -4.74 14.87
CA THR A 163 10.12 -5.49 15.42
C THR A 163 10.29 -6.88 14.82
N SER A 164 9.57 -7.19 13.73
CA SER A 164 9.69 -8.47 13.03
C SER A 164 11.03 -8.58 12.29
N ARG A 165 11.41 -9.82 11.93
CA ARG A 165 12.60 -10.06 11.09
C ARG A 165 12.52 -9.37 9.72
N TRP A 166 11.30 -9.06 9.25
CA TRP A 166 11.03 -8.44 7.96
C TRP A 166 11.05 -6.91 7.98
N SER A 167 11.04 -6.29 9.17
CA SER A 167 11.16 -4.84 9.32
C SER A 167 12.61 -4.38 9.12
N LYS A 168 12.81 -3.09 8.85
CA LYS A 168 14.14 -2.45 8.89
C LYS A 168 14.50 -1.94 10.28
N LEU A 169 13.52 -1.80 11.18
CA LEU A 169 13.74 -1.28 12.54
C LEU A 169 14.49 -2.28 13.41
N LYS A 170 15.17 -1.76 14.44
CA LYS A 170 15.87 -2.52 15.49
C LYS A 170 15.39 -2.03 16.86
N PRO A 171 15.41 -2.88 17.90
CA PRO A 171 15.84 -4.28 17.86
C PRO A 171 14.82 -5.22 17.23
N LYS A 172 15.27 -6.37 16.72
CA LYS A 172 14.38 -7.45 16.26
C LYS A 172 13.92 -8.28 17.44
N GLN A 173 12.65 -8.69 17.41
CA GLN A 173 12.07 -9.59 18.40
C GLN A 173 11.54 -10.83 17.72
N PHE A 174 12.02 -11.98 18.14
CA PHE A 174 11.42 -13.24 17.72
C PHE A 174 10.14 -13.47 18.53
N LYS A 175 9.02 -13.66 17.80
CA LYS A 175 7.73 -14.09 18.38
C LYS A 175 7.21 -15.23 17.52
N TRP A 176 6.88 -16.35 18.13
CA TRP A 176 6.34 -17.51 17.40
C TRP A 176 5.04 -17.17 16.69
N ARG A 177 4.13 -16.52 17.37
CA ARG A 177 2.89 -15.99 16.81
C ARG A 177 2.79 -14.50 17.12
N ARG A 178 2.85 -13.69 16.09
CA ARG A 178 2.86 -12.22 16.20
C ARG A 178 1.48 -11.68 15.86
N THR A 179 0.91 -10.88 16.73
CA THR A 179 -0.30 -10.14 16.41
C THR A 179 0.02 -9.03 15.42
N VAL A 180 -0.76 -8.97 14.36
CA VAL A 180 -0.71 -7.93 13.32
C VAL A 180 -2.11 -7.36 13.17
N THR A 181 -2.24 -6.05 13.23
CA THR A 181 -3.52 -5.38 13.04
C THR A 181 -3.55 -4.66 11.70
N LEU A 182 -4.67 -4.77 10.99
CA LEU A 182 -5.02 -4.01 9.80
C LEU A 182 -6.30 -3.26 10.10
N THR A 183 -6.24 -1.94 10.11
CA THR A 183 -7.40 -1.07 10.29
C THR A 183 -7.65 -0.30 9.00
N PHE A 184 -8.81 -0.51 8.40
CA PHE A 184 -9.25 0.18 7.19
C PHE A 184 -10.25 1.28 7.58
N GLU A 185 -10.03 2.48 7.08
CA GLU A 185 -10.89 3.63 7.33
C GLU A 185 -11.13 4.39 6.02
N ASP A 186 -12.38 4.82 5.81
CA ASP A 186 -12.72 5.67 4.67
C ASP A 186 -12.38 7.13 4.98
N HIS A 187 -11.45 7.65 4.19
CA HIS A 187 -11.01 9.04 4.23
C HIS A 187 -11.23 9.76 2.91
N THR A 188 -12.22 9.34 2.13
CA THR A 188 -12.48 9.87 0.79
C THR A 188 -12.64 11.38 0.79
N ASP A 189 -13.49 11.91 1.66
CA ASP A 189 -13.79 13.34 1.70
C ASP A 189 -12.61 14.15 2.23
N ASP A 190 -11.97 13.68 3.29
CA ASP A 190 -10.78 14.31 3.87
C ASP A 190 -9.65 14.41 2.85
N VAL A 191 -9.32 13.28 2.21
CA VAL A 191 -8.22 13.21 1.24
C VAL A 191 -8.49 14.06 0.01
N ARG A 192 -9.74 14.09 -0.49
CA ARG A 192 -10.15 15.00 -1.57
C ARG A 192 -9.99 16.47 -1.17
N GLN A 193 -10.46 16.83 0.02
CA GLN A 193 -10.33 18.18 0.54
C GLN A 193 -8.85 18.57 0.68
N TRP A 194 -8.03 17.73 1.31
CA TRP A 194 -6.60 17.98 1.48
C TRP A 194 -5.88 18.16 0.14
N ALA A 195 -6.16 17.29 -0.84
CA ALA A 195 -5.52 17.35 -2.15
C ALA A 195 -5.91 18.59 -2.97
N GLN A 196 -7.09 19.17 -2.73
CA GLN A 196 -7.59 20.39 -3.40
C GLN A 196 -7.13 21.67 -2.73
N THR A 197 -6.97 21.68 -1.40
CA THR A 197 -6.72 22.89 -0.62
C THR A 197 -5.29 23.07 -0.13
N MET A 198 -4.50 21.97 -0.12
CA MET A 198 -3.15 21.97 0.43
C MET A 198 -2.10 21.77 -0.67
N ASP A 199 -0.89 22.24 -0.41
CA ASP A 199 0.26 21.86 -1.20
C ASP A 199 0.68 20.41 -0.90
N LYS A 200 1.51 19.84 -1.76
CA LYS A 200 1.98 18.47 -1.66
C LYS A 200 2.62 18.13 -0.29
N ARG A 201 3.37 19.07 0.28
CA ARG A 201 4.08 18.85 1.55
C ARG A 201 3.10 18.74 2.71
N THR A 202 2.16 19.66 2.75
CA THR A 202 1.10 19.72 3.78
C THR A 202 0.17 18.49 3.66
N PHE A 203 -0.20 18.12 2.43
CA PHE A 203 -0.96 16.89 2.16
C PHE A 203 -0.27 15.65 2.71
N ASN A 204 1.01 15.46 2.39
CA ASN A 204 1.78 14.32 2.88
C ASN A 204 1.90 14.32 4.40
N GLN A 205 2.02 15.50 5.02
CA GLN A 205 2.04 15.66 6.47
C GLN A 205 0.72 15.22 7.12
N GLN A 206 -0.43 15.47 6.49
CA GLN A 206 -1.72 14.99 6.99
C GLN A 206 -1.80 13.46 6.94
N LEU A 207 -1.37 12.84 5.85
CA LEU A 207 -1.28 11.37 5.76
C LEU A 207 -0.32 10.80 6.82
N GLU A 208 0.86 11.40 6.99
CA GLU A 208 1.82 10.98 8.03
C GLU A 208 1.20 11.08 9.43
N ASN A 209 0.51 12.16 9.73
CA ASN A 209 -0.17 12.37 11.00
C ASN A 209 -1.21 11.27 11.24
N TRP A 210 -2.01 10.94 10.24
CA TRP A 210 -3.00 9.87 10.37
C TRP A 210 -2.36 8.51 10.65
N TYR A 211 -1.29 8.13 9.92
CA TYR A 211 -0.61 6.85 10.14
C TYR A 211 0.08 6.76 11.50
N ASN A 212 0.60 7.87 12.01
CA ASN A 212 1.41 7.92 13.22
C ASN A 212 0.60 8.18 14.49
N ASN A 213 -0.61 8.72 14.39
CA ASN A 213 -1.46 8.94 15.56
C ASN A 213 -1.96 7.59 16.10
N GLU A 214 -1.85 7.43 17.41
CA GLU A 214 -2.52 6.37 18.16
C GLU A 214 -4.00 6.79 18.33
N GLN A 215 -4.91 5.96 17.88
CA GLN A 215 -6.30 6.00 18.33
C GLN A 215 -6.48 4.95 19.43
#